data_5914940bb3a6de6524222503348f75c0
#
_entry.id   5914940bb3a6de6524222503348f75c0
#
_cell.length_a   1.000
_cell.length_b   1.000
_cell.length_c   1.000
_cell.angle_alpha   90.00
_cell.angle_beta   90.00
_cell.angle_gamma   90.00
#
_symmetry.space_group_name_H-M   'P 1'
#
loop_
_entity.id
_entity.type
_entity.pdbx_description
1 polymer ?
#
loop_
_entity_poly.entity_id
_entity_poly.type
_entity_poly.pdbx_seq_one_letter_code
_entity_poly.pdbx_strand_id
1 'polypeptide(L)'
;MRVLWIGGSGLYVPSQQGRSGYNGGGWVASVQKELMQHDNITLGISFCKDGEPTKVVQDGVSYYPVPNHSKSKKDKIIDLWKIHDVTRDEILWPYYEEKFKKVIEDFKPDIIQIFGSELYQQLAARVTGNIPTVLHIQGLLSLYVHIFLPPSISKWQYYMSGKGLKGKYHNYQYLAYWNRSVHREKAILKAVPHVIGRTDWDRQALAVLNPKATYHYGGEILRDVFYEKKDRQMSKDRPVITTTISFPTYKGYDVILKVANILKNEVGLDFEWNVYGNVQPEFMEKHTGLKHEKLNINLKGVASAEVLRDSLLKSTLYFHSSYVENSPNSVGEAQLVGIPVVASRVGGTDSMVEHGKTGFLYPVTDPYIAAYYIKRLIDNKEENMAIGKKAREIALVRHDKRQIVKELLDVYEQIKK
;
A
#
# COMPACT_ATOMS: atom_id res chain seq x y z
N MET A 1 -14.88 20.54 -15.27
CA MET A 1 -13.43 20.22 -15.35
C MET A 1 -13.27 18.75 -15.76
N ARG A 2 -12.47 18.48 -16.79
CA ARG A 2 -12.19 17.13 -17.29
C ARG A 2 -10.92 16.60 -16.63
N VAL A 3 -11.04 15.57 -15.80
CA VAL A 3 -9.92 14.98 -15.05
C VAL A 3 -9.63 13.58 -15.58
N LEU A 4 -8.40 13.32 -15.99
CA LEU A 4 -7.95 11.99 -16.38
C LEU A 4 -7.13 11.36 -15.25
N TRP A 5 -7.63 10.29 -14.69
CA TRP A 5 -6.88 9.47 -13.73
C TRP A 5 -6.13 8.37 -14.46
N ILE A 6 -4.85 8.22 -14.14
CA ILE A 6 -4.00 7.13 -14.64
C ILE A 6 -3.46 6.38 -13.44
N GLY A 7 -3.80 5.11 -13.33
CA GLY A 7 -3.48 4.42 -12.11
C GLY A 7 -3.28 2.93 -12.21
N GLY A 8 -2.91 2.34 -11.08
CA GLY A 8 -2.66 0.93 -10.87
C GLY A 8 -3.86 0.15 -10.36
N SER A 9 -3.57 -0.95 -9.71
CA SER A 9 -4.53 -1.95 -9.23
C SER A 9 -5.56 -1.47 -8.20
N GLY A 10 -5.41 -0.26 -7.67
CA GLY A 10 -6.34 0.33 -6.68
C GLY A 10 -7.51 1.11 -7.26
N LEU A 11 -7.56 1.33 -8.58
CA LEU A 11 -8.68 2.02 -9.20
C LEU A 11 -9.93 1.13 -9.25
N TYR A 12 -11.08 1.75 -8.98
CA TYR A 12 -12.35 1.09 -9.23
C TYR A 12 -12.53 0.85 -10.73
N VAL A 13 -12.67 -0.41 -11.12
CA VAL A 13 -12.92 -0.82 -12.49
C VAL A 13 -14.08 -1.80 -12.47
N PRO A 14 -15.17 -1.56 -13.22
CA PRO A 14 -16.36 -2.41 -13.19
C PRO A 14 -16.07 -3.90 -13.45
N SER A 15 -15.11 -4.19 -14.34
CA SER A 15 -14.68 -5.55 -14.66
C SER A 15 -13.99 -6.32 -13.52
N GLN A 16 -13.70 -5.66 -12.40
CA GLN A 16 -13.12 -6.29 -11.21
C GLN A 16 -14.16 -6.62 -10.14
N GLN A 17 -15.37 -6.10 -10.27
CA GLN A 17 -16.47 -6.43 -9.35
C GLN A 17 -16.77 -7.93 -9.38
N GLY A 18 -17.01 -8.51 -8.22
CA GLY A 18 -17.34 -9.93 -8.07
C GLY A 18 -16.17 -10.90 -8.22
N ARG A 19 -14.92 -10.44 -8.43
CA ARG A 19 -13.74 -11.31 -8.44
C ARG A 19 -13.37 -11.74 -7.02
N SER A 20 -12.99 -13.01 -6.86
CA SER A 20 -12.41 -13.51 -5.61
C SER A 20 -11.20 -12.67 -5.21
N GLY A 21 -11.19 -12.19 -3.96
CA GLY A 21 -10.14 -11.31 -3.44
C GLY A 21 -10.28 -9.81 -3.80
N TYR A 22 -11.34 -9.41 -4.50
CA TYR A 22 -11.64 -7.99 -4.72
C TYR A 22 -12.10 -7.33 -3.40
N ASN A 23 -11.40 -6.31 -2.98
CA ASN A 23 -11.63 -5.62 -1.69
C ASN A 23 -12.20 -4.19 -1.85
N GLY A 24 -12.93 -3.93 -2.94
CA GLY A 24 -13.58 -2.65 -3.18
C GLY A 24 -12.69 -1.56 -3.81
N GLY A 25 -11.52 -1.93 -4.37
CA GLY A 25 -10.61 -0.98 -5.04
C GLY A 25 -9.81 -0.08 -4.09
N GLY A 26 -9.90 -0.32 -2.79
CA GLY A 26 -9.14 0.43 -1.77
C GLY A 26 -9.52 1.91 -1.68
N TRP A 27 -8.60 2.73 -1.15
CA TRP A 27 -8.81 4.15 -0.91
C TRP A 27 -9.07 4.97 -2.19
N VAL A 28 -8.46 4.60 -3.33
CA VAL A 28 -8.66 5.31 -4.60
C VAL A 28 -10.10 5.19 -5.07
N ALA A 29 -10.72 4.01 -4.93
CA ALA A 29 -12.13 3.82 -5.24
C ALA A 29 -13.05 4.62 -4.30
N SER A 30 -12.67 4.76 -3.03
CA SER A 30 -13.40 5.62 -2.08
C SER A 30 -13.33 7.10 -2.48
N VAL A 31 -12.15 7.58 -2.90
CA VAL A 31 -12.01 8.96 -3.43
C VAL A 31 -12.81 9.15 -4.71
N GLN A 32 -12.80 8.16 -5.63
CA GLN A 32 -13.61 8.22 -6.85
C GLN A 32 -15.09 8.38 -6.53
N LYS A 33 -15.62 7.58 -5.61
CA LYS A 33 -17.02 7.62 -5.18
C LYS A 33 -17.43 9.00 -4.66
N GLU A 34 -16.60 9.60 -3.83
CA GLU A 34 -16.87 10.92 -3.27
C GLU A 34 -16.68 12.05 -4.32
N LEU A 35 -15.65 11.96 -5.17
CA LEU A 35 -15.40 12.94 -6.22
C LEU A 35 -16.54 12.99 -7.25
N MET A 36 -17.13 11.84 -7.58
CA MET A 36 -18.24 11.75 -8.54
C MET A 36 -19.56 12.35 -8.02
N GLN A 37 -19.62 12.80 -6.75
CA GLN A 37 -20.76 13.58 -6.24
C GLN A 37 -20.70 15.06 -6.69
N HIS A 38 -19.63 15.49 -7.37
CA HIS A 38 -19.44 16.83 -7.87
C HIS A 38 -19.79 16.92 -9.36
N ASP A 39 -20.93 17.55 -9.68
CA ASP A 39 -21.47 17.63 -11.06
C ASP A 39 -20.54 18.34 -12.06
N ASN A 40 -19.61 19.17 -11.59
CA ASN A 40 -18.66 19.90 -12.41
C ASN A 40 -17.43 19.07 -12.83
N ILE A 41 -17.33 17.80 -12.46
CA ILE A 41 -16.24 16.90 -12.79
C ILE A 41 -16.67 15.88 -13.86
N THR A 42 -15.90 15.81 -14.95
CA THR A 42 -15.97 14.73 -15.94
C THR A 42 -14.74 13.84 -15.77
N LEU A 43 -14.92 12.60 -15.35
CA LEU A 43 -13.83 11.70 -15.02
C LEU A 43 -13.55 10.70 -16.14
N GLY A 44 -12.28 10.62 -16.56
CA GLY A 44 -11.72 9.52 -17.34
C GLY A 44 -10.74 8.72 -16.48
N ILE A 45 -10.73 7.39 -16.65
CA ILE A 45 -9.81 6.50 -15.93
C ILE A 45 -9.08 5.62 -16.91
N SER A 46 -7.74 5.66 -16.90
CA SER A 46 -6.90 4.81 -17.73
C SER A 46 -6.00 3.90 -16.90
N PHE A 47 -5.85 2.66 -17.35
CA PHE A 47 -5.10 1.60 -16.64
C PHE A 47 -4.66 0.53 -17.63
N CYS A 48 -3.60 -0.22 -17.27
CA CYS A 48 -3.16 -1.36 -18.08
C CYS A 48 -3.99 -2.61 -17.82
N LYS A 49 -4.28 -3.37 -18.88
CA LYS A 49 -5.05 -4.63 -18.84
C LYS A 49 -4.52 -5.62 -19.87
N ASP A 50 -4.59 -6.90 -19.56
CA ASP A 50 -4.24 -7.96 -20.52
C ASP A 50 -5.32 -8.13 -21.59
N GLY A 51 -4.90 -8.59 -22.78
CA GLY A 51 -5.75 -8.81 -23.94
C GLY A 51 -5.94 -7.56 -24.81
N GLU A 52 -7.02 -7.51 -25.56
CA GLU A 52 -7.41 -6.37 -26.41
C GLU A 52 -8.64 -5.67 -25.81
N PRO A 53 -8.43 -4.86 -24.76
CA PRO A 53 -9.52 -4.21 -24.06
C PRO A 53 -10.06 -3.02 -24.84
N THR A 54 -11.38 -2.80 -24.75
CA THR A 54 -12.08 -1.68 -25.39
C THR A 54 -12.46 -0.60 -24.37
N LYS A 55 -12.56 0.64 -24.84
CA LYS A 55 -13.11 1.77 -24.08
C LYS A 55 -14.56 1.47 -23.67
N VAL A 56 -14.88 1.81 -22.41
CA VAL A 56 -16.23 1.65 -21.85
C VAL A 56 -16.62 2.93 -21.13
N VAL A 57 -17.89 3.33 -21.25
CA VAL A 57 -18.49 4.39 -20.43
C VAL A 57 -19.49 3.75 -19.48
N GLN A 58 -19.32 3.97 -18.18
CA GLN A 58 -20.21 3.43 -17.16
C GLN A 58 -20.32 4.42 -15.99
N ASP A 59 -21.53 4.63 -15.48
CA ASP A 59 -21.81 5.51 -14.34
C ASP A 59 -21.20 6.92 -14.49
N GLY A 60 -21.23 7.49 -15.72
CA GLY A 60 -20.66 8.79 -16.03
C GLY A 60 -19.13 8.84 -16.16
N VAL A 61 -18.43 7.72 -15.98
CA VAL A 61 -16.97 7.62 -16.07
C VAL A 61 -16.56 6.95 -17.39
N SER A 62 -15.57 7.54 -18.07
CA SER A 62 -14.96 6.96 -19.27
C SER A 62 -13.74 6.12 -18.91
N TYR A 63 -13.80 4.81 -19.14
CA TYR A 63 -12.70 3.87 -18.87
C TYR A 63 -11.88 3.60 -20.13
N TYR A 64 -10.58 3.82 -20.04
CA TYR A 64 -9.59 3.66 -21.12
C TYR A 64 -8.58 2.56 -20.76
N PRO A 65 -8.90 1.30 -20.92
CA PRO A 65 -7.95 0.23 -20.71
C PRO A 65 -6.89 0.20 -21.83
N VAL A 66 -5.63 0.15 -21.44
CA VAL A 66 -4.46 0.08 -22.31
C VAL A 66 -3.93 -1.35 -22.28
N PRO A 67 -3.72 -2.02 -23.43
CA PRO A 67 -3.20 -3.39 -23.43
C PRO A 67 -1.77 -3.45 -22.90
N ASN A 68 -1.47 -4.47 -22.08
CA ASN A 68 -0.11 -4.74 -21.65
C ASN A 68 0.75 -5.17 -22.84
N HIS A 69 1.99 -4.69 -22.89
CA HIS A 69 2.95 -5.09 -23.92
C HIS A 69 3.34 -6.57 -23.77
N SER A 70 3.22 -7.32 -24.84
CA SER A 70 3.68 -8.70 -24.91
C SER A 70 5.12 -8.75 -25.45
N LYS A 71 6.06 -9.17 -24.61
CA LYS A 71 7.48 -9.32 -25.02
C LYS A 71 7.64 -10.45 -26.04
N SER A 72 8.36 -10.20 -27.13
CA SER A 72 8.74 -11.22 -28.11
C SER A 72 9.65 -12.29 -27.48
N LYS A 73 9.75 -13.46 -28.12
CA LYS A 73 10.70 -14.51 -27.67
C LYS A 73 12.14 -13.98 -27.64
N LYS A 74 12.52 -13.15 -28.61
CA LYS A 74 13.86 -12.53 -28.69
C LYS A 74 14.10 -11.61 -27.49
N ASP A 75 13.14 -10.76 -27.13
CA ASP A 75 13.24 -9.88 -25.97
C ASP A 75 13.39 -10.65 -24.67
N LYS A 76 12.65 -11.74 -24.51
CA LYS A 76 12.76 -12.62 -23.34
C LYS A 76 14.17 -13.21 -23.20
N ILE A 77 14.78 -13.63 -24.32
CA ILE A 77 16.16 -14.16 -24.31
C ILE A 77 17.17 -13.05 -23.97
N ILE A 78 17.04 -11.86 -24.55
CA ILE A 78 17.94 -10.75 -24.25
C ILE A 78 17.79 -10.34 -22.77
N ASP A 79 16.57 -10.36 -22.22
CA ASP A 79 16.33 -10.07 -20.81
C ASP A 79 17.03 -11.05 -19.86
N LEU A 80 17.26 -12.30 -20.27
CA LEU A 80 18.05 -13.27 -19.52
C LEU A 80 19.52 -12.85 -19.42
N TRP A 81 20.10 -12.43 -20.54
CA TRP A 81 21.52 -12.01 -20.60
C TRP A 81 21.75 -10.66 -19.91
N LYS A 82 20.77 -9.76 -19.98
CA LYS A 82 20.85 -8.39 -19.47
C LYS A 82 19.97 -8.19 -18.22
N ILE A 83 19.86 -9.18 -17.37
CA ILE A 83 18.92 -9.18 -16.25
C ILE A 83 19.19 -8.03 -15.27
N HIS A 84 20.44 -7.64 -15.06
CA HIS A 84 20.86 -6.56 -14.17
C HIS A 84 20.99 -5.19 -14.87
N ASP A 85 20.81 -5.13 -16.19
CA ASP A 85 20.82 -3.88 -16.91
C ASP A 85 19.48 -3.14 -16.67
N VAL A 86 19.50 -2.12 -15.84
CA VAL A 86 18.29 -1.35 -15.47
C VAL A 86 17.72 -0.58 -16.65
N THR A 87 18.58 -0.16 -17.61
CA THR A 87 18.16 0.56 -18.81
C THR A 87 17.40 -0.32 -19.79
N ARG A 88 17.51 -1.63 -19.66
CA ARG A 88 16.75 -2.60 -20.47
C ARG A 88 15.24 -2.42 -20.33
N ASP A 89 14.78 -1.84 -19.22
CA ASP A 89 13.37 -1.51 -19.02
C ASP A 89 12.88 -0.46 -20.04
N GLU A 90 13.73 0.44 -20.49
CA GLU A 90 13.40 1.55 -21.40
C GLU A 90 12.89 1.09 -22.76
N ILE A 91 13.20 -0.14 -23.19
CA ILE A 91 12.73 -0.67 -24.49
C ILE A 91 11.19 -0.71 -24.58
N LEU A 92 10.50 -0.77 -23.44
CA LEU A 92 9.05 -0.81 -23.38
C LEU A 92 8.42 0.57 -23.24
N TRP A 93 9.19 1.59 -22.86
CA TRP A 93 8.64 2.92 -22.55
C TRP A 93 7.92 3.56 -23.74
N PRO A 94 8.49 3.57 -24.97
CA PRO A 94 7.82 4.18 -26.12
C PRO A 94 6.45 3.57 -26.42
N TYR A 95 6.28 2.26 -26.18
CA TYR A 95 4.99 1.61 -26.37
C TYR A 95 3.92 2.21 -25.43
N TYR A 96 4.23 2.32 -24.13
CA TYR A 96 3.28 2.86 -23.17
C TYR A 96 3.07 4.35 -23.35
N GLU A 97 4.13 5.11 -23.62
CA GLU A 97 4.06 6.54 -23.92
C GLU A 97 3.14 6.83 -25.10
N GLU A 98 3.27 6.10 -26.22
CA GLU A 98 2.38 6.22 -27.38
C GLU A 98 0.91 5.90 -27.05
N LYS A 99 0.69 4.81 -26.30
CA LYS A 99 -0.68 4.41 -25.94
C LYS A 99 -1.36 5.43 -25.02
N PHE A 100 -0.67 5.93 -24.00
CA PHE A 100 -1.23 6.93 -23.11
C PHE A 100 -1.38 8.30 -23.79
N LYS A 101 -0.51 8.65 -24.71
CA LYS A 101 -0.68 9.86 -25.55
C LYS A 101 -2.00 9.81 -26.32
N LYS A 102 -2.35 8.67 -26.93
CA LYS A 102 -3.64 8.48 -27.62
C LYS A 102 -4.84 8.63 -26.67
N VAL A 103 -4.73 8.12 -25.44
CA VAL A 103 -5.79 8.29 -24.43
C VAL A 103 -5.96 9.77 -24.07
N ILE A 104 -4.86 10.49 -23.88
CA ILE A 104 -4.86 11.93 -23.57
C ILE A 104 -5.49 12.73 -24.71
N GLU A 105 -5.13 12.43 -25.95
CA GLU A 105 -5.67 13.08 -27.16
C GLU A 105 -7.16 12.83 -27.34
N ASP A 106 -7.65 11.62 -27.03
CA ASP A 106 -9.08 11.28 -27.13
C ASP A 106 -9.90 11.88 -25.98
N PHE A 107 -9.43 11.77 -24.73
CA PHE A 107 -10.16 12.30 -23.59
C PHE A 107 -10.07 13.82 -23.46
N LYS A 108 -8.99 14.46 -23.90
CA LYS A 108 -8.72 15.91 -23.82
C LYS A 108 -8.91 16.44 -22.38
N PRO A 109 -8.09 15.99 -21.41
CA PRO A 109 -8.22 16.39 -20.03
C PRO A 109 -7.77 17.83 -19.79
N ASP A 110 -8.41 18.53 -18.85
CA ASP A 110 -7.91 19.76 -18.25
C ASP A 110 -6.79 19.48 -17.26
N ILE A 111 -6.84 18.31 -16.61
CA ILE A 111 -5.90 17.88 -15.57
C ILE A 111 -5.66 16.36 -15.69
N ILE A 112 -4.42 15.96 -15.44
CA ILE A 112 -4.03 14.56 -15.33
C ILE A 112 -3.57 14.28 -13.91
N GLN A 113 -4.21 13.29 -13.24
CA GLN A 113 -3.72 12.74 -11.98
C GLN A 113 -3.21 11.32 -12.20
N ILE A 114 -1.98 11.07 -11.76
CA ILE A 114 -1.32 9.78 -11.86
C ILE A 114 -1.20 9.16 -10.47
N PHE A 115 -1.66 7.94 -10.27
CA PHE A 115 -1.59 7.24 -8.99
C PHE A 115 -0.39 6.29 -8.97
N GLY A 116 0.54 6.55 -8.03
CA GLY A 116 1.78 5.80 -7.86
C GLY A 116 2.85 6.12 -8.91
N SER A 117 3.98 5.45 -8.79
CA SER A 117 5.15 5.58 -9.67
C SER A 117 5.75 4.21 -10.06
N GLU A 118 5.10 3.11 -9.66
CA GLU A 118 5.68 1.78 -9.60
C GLU A 118 5.59 0.99 -10.93
N LEU A 119 4.59 1.29 -11.78
CA LEU A 119 4.24 0.50 -12.96
C LEU A 119 4.50 1.25 -14.27
N TYR A 120 4.33 0.57 -15.40
CA TYR A 120 4.53 1.16 -16.73
C TYR A 120 3.51 2.23 -17.09
N GLN A 121 2.28 2.12 -16.61
CA GLN A 121 1.21 3.07 -16.93
C GLN A 121 1.51 4.49 -16.43
N GLN A 122 2.31 4.64 -15.37
CA GLN A 122 2.73 5.94 -14.88
C GLN A 122 3.76 6.63 -15.80
N LEU A 123 4.29 5.93 -16.83
CA LEU A 123 5.08 6.55 -17.91
C LEU A 123 4.28 7.60 -18.70
N ALA A 124 2.95 7.58 -18.57
CA ALA A 124 2.11 8.67 -19.06
C ALA A 124 2.59 10.07 -18.60
N ALA A 125 3.22 10.16 -17.42
CA ALA A 125 3.84 11.38 -16.91
C ALA A 125 4.82 12.05 -17.90
N ARG A 126 5.41 11.27 -18.80
CA ARG A 126 6.42 11.74 -19.75
C ARG A 126 5.82 12.29 -21.07
N VAL A 127 4.50 12.14 -21.26
CA VAL A 127 3.80 12.52 -22.50
C VAL A 127 2.59 13.42 -22.25
N THR A 128 2.49 14.03 -21.08
CA THR A 128 1.39 14.94 -20.72
C THR A 128 1.49 16.32 -21.40
N GLY A 129 2.66 16.66 -21.95
CA GLY A 129 2.88 17.98 -22.57
C GLY A 129 2.69 19.13 -21.57
N ASN A 130 1.90 20.12 -21.96
CA ASN A 130 1.60 21.28 -21.12
C ASN A 130 0.34 21.09 -20.24
N ILE A 131 -0.26 19.89 -20.22
CA ILE A 131 -1.45 19.65 -19.42
C ILE A 131 -1.04 19.59 -17.95
N PRO A 132 -1.69 20.35 -17.05
CA PRO A 132 -1.44 20.30 -15.63
C PRO A 132 -1.50 18.87 -15.11
N THR A 133 -0.39 18.41 -14.52
CA THR A 133 -0.22 17.02 -14.12
C THR A 133 0.26 16.92 -12.70
N VAL A 134 -0.39 16.06 -11.91
CA VAL A 134 -0.02 15.75 -10.54
C VAL A 134 0.13 14.24 -10.35
N LEU A 135 1.18 13.80 -9.67
CA LEU A 135 1.38 12.41 -9.28
C LEU A 135 1.03 12.25 -7.79
N HIS A 136 0.18 11.28 -7.48
CA HIS A 136 -0.19 10.94 -6.10
C HIS A 136 0.62 9.72 -5.65
N ILE A 137 1.56 9.89 -4.73
CA ILE A 137 2.43 8.83 -4.23
C ILE A 137 1.59 7.74 -3.54
N GLN A 138 1.82 6.48 -3.91
CA GLN A 138 1.31 5.30 -3.16
C GLN A 138 2.44 4.68 -2.34
N GLY A 139 3.52 4.33 -2.98
CA GLY A 139 4.78 3.89 -2.40
C GLY A 139 5.94 4.51 -3.15
N LEU A 140 7.16 4.28 -2.67
CA LEU A 140 8.40 4.75 -3.31
C LEU A 140 9.38 3.58 -3.43
N LEU A 141 9.44 2.96 -4.60
CA LEU A 141 10.30 1.80 -4.85
C LEU A 141 11.78 2.12 -4.65
N SER A 142 12.18 3.37 -4.92
CA SER A 142 13.54 3.86 -4.69
C SER A 142 14.00 3.72 -3.24
N LEU A 143 13.06 3.72 -2.29
CA LEU A 143 13.33 3.50 -0.88
C LEU A 143 13.09 2.03 -0.49
N TYR A 144 12.03 1.43 -1.02
CA TYR A 144 11.63 0.05 -0.72
C TYR A 144 12.68 -0.97 -1.15
N VAL A 145 13.41 -0.72 -2.26
CA VAL A 145 14.42 -1.65 -2.78
C VAL A 145 15.55 -1.93 -1.78
N HIS A 146 15.86 -0.99 -0.89
CA HIS A 146 16.89 -1.13 0.12
C HIS A 146 16.49 -2.04 1.28
N ILE A 147 15.18 -2.24 1.49
CA ILE A 147 14.63 -2.99 2.62
C ILE A 147 13.65 -4.09 2.19
N PHE A 148 13.62 -4.40 0.90
CA PHE A 148 12.77 -5.48 0.36
C PHE A 148 13.00 -6.81 1.07
N LEU A 149 14.24 -7.13 1.38
CA LEU A 149 14.61 -8.24 2.24
C LEU A 149 14.87 -7.72 3.66
N PRO A 150 14.27 -8.33 4.69
CA PRO A 150 14.64 -8.07 6.08
C PRO A 150 16.17 -8.17 6.30
N PRO A 151 16.73 -7.39 7.23
CA PRO A 151 18.20 -7.34 7.43
C PRO A 151 18.85 -8.69 7.69
N SER A 152 18.09 -9.66 8.23
CA SER A 152 18.57 -11.03 8.51
C SER A 152 18.57 -11.97 7.31
N ILE A 153 18.03 -11.53 6.16
CA ILE A 153 17.86 -12.38 4.97
C ILE A 153 18.80 -11.93 3.85
N SER A 154 19.74 -12.77 3.49
CA SER A 154 20.60 -12.55 2.33
C SER A 154 19.87 -12.78 1.00
N LYS A 155 20.33 -12.12 -0.07
CA LYS A 155 19.81 -12.37 -1.44
C LYS A 155 19.89 -13.85 -1.81
N TRP A 156 20.95 -14.52 -1.41
CA TRP A 156 21.13 -15.96 -1.68
C TRP A 156 20.05 -16.80 -1.01
N GLN A 157 19.75 -16.56 0.27
CA GLN A 157 18.67 -17.26 0.98
C GLN A 157 17.33 -17.04 0.29
N TYR A 158 17.05 -15.81 -0.16
CA TYR A 158 15.83 -15.51 -0.90
C TYR A 158 15.78 -16.23 -2.25
N TYR A 159 16.87 -16.25 -3.03
CA TYR A 159 16.90 -17.00 -4.29
C TYR A 159 16.63 -18.49 -4.06
N MET A 160 17.27 -19.06 -3.06
CA MET A 160 17.15 -20.49 -2.73
C MET A 160 15.81 -20.88 -2.10
N SER A 161 14.97 -19.91 -1.67
CA SER A 161 13.62 -20.18 -1.16
C SER A 161 12.63 -20.60 -2.25
N GLY A 162 12.91 -20.28 -3.50
CA GLY A 162 12.05 -20.65 -4.63
C GLY A 162 11.95 -22.16 -4.83
N LYS A 163 10.74 -22.66 -5.09
CA LYS A 163 10.46 -24.09 -5.33
C LYS A 163 11.07 -24.55 -6.66
N GLY A 164 12.01 -25.49 -6.62
CA GLY A 164 12.73 -26.02 -7.79
C GLY A 164 13.57 -24.95 -8.52
N LEU A 165 14.19 -25.32 -9.64
CA LEU A 165 15.04 -24.39 -10.42
C LEU A 165 14.25 -23.20 -10.96
N LYS A 166 13.02 -23.44 -11.44
CA LYS A 166 12.13 -22.38 -11.96
C LYS A 166 11.78 -21.34 -10.88
N GLY A 167 11.45 -21.77 -9.67
CA GLY A 167 11.12 -20.85 -8.57
C GLY A 167 12.33 -20.04 -8.09
N LYS A 168 13.51 -20.67 -8.01
CA LYS A 168 14.78 -19.99 -7.68
C LYS A 168 15.12 -18.92 -8.71
N TYR A 169 14.97 -19.26 -9.99
CA TYR A 169 15.17 -18.32 -11.08
C TYR A 169 14.14 -17.18 -11.06
N HIS A 170 12.88 -17.47 -10.74
CA HIS A 170 11.85 -16.45 -10.57
C HIS A 170 12.23 -15.44 -9.46
N ASN A 171 12.66 -15.92 -8.31
CA ASN A 171 13.08 -15.04 -7.21
C ASN A 171 14.28 -14.16 -7.59
N TYR A 172 15.22 -14.71 -8.35
CA TYR A 172 16.35 -13.95 -8.88
C TYR A 172 15.89 -12.85 -9.85
N GLN A 173 15.00 -13.19 -10.80
CA GLN A 173 14.40 -12.21 -11.73
C GLN A 173 13.61 -11.13 -10.99
N TYR A 174 12.90 -11.50 -9.93
CA TYR A 174 12.05 -10.60 -9.18
C TYR A 174 12.86 -9.48 -8.51
N LEU A 175 14.01 -9.78 -7.90
CA LEU A 175 14.89 -8.74 -7.36
C LEU A 175 15.51 -7.85 -8.46
N ALA A 176 15.87 -8.42 -9.60
CA ALA A 176 16.36 -7.63 -10.73
C ALA A 176 15.27 -6.70 -11.29
N TYR A 177 14.02 -7.17 -11.33
CA TYR A 177 12.86 -6.38 -11.74
C TYR A 177 12.63 -5.17 -10.82
N TRP A 178 12.83 -5.31 -9.52
CA TRP A 178 12.74 -4.19 -8.59
C TRP A 178 13.72 -3.05 -8.93
N ASN A 179 14.96 -3.37 -9.25
CA ASN A 179 15.95 -2.37 -9.66
C ASN A 179 15.55 -1.65 -10.97
N ARG A 180 15.00 -2.40 -11.93
CA ARG A 180 14.45 -1.79 -13.17
C ARG A 180 13.26 -0.89 -12.87
N SER A 181 12.39 -1.30 -11.97
CA SER A 181 11.24 -0.49 -11.55
C SER A 181 11.66 0.79 -10.85
N VAL A 182 12.73 0.76 -10.04
CA VAL A 182 13.34 1.97 -9.45
C VAL A 182 13.87 2.91 -10.53
N HIS A 183 14.52 2.39 -11.58
CA HIS A 183 14.98 3.21 -12.68
C HIS A 183 13.82 3.94 -13.39
N ARG A 184 12.73 3.22 -13.67
CA ARG A 184 11.50 3.77 -14.26
C ARG A 184 10.85 4.78 -13.32
N GLU A 185 10.69 4.48 -12.04
CA GLU A 185 10.14 5.39 -11.03
C GLU A 185 10.87 6.74 -11.02
N LYS A 186 12.20 6.72 -11.00
CA LYS A 186 13.00 7.96 -11.03
C LYS A 186 12.73 8.80 -12.29
N ALA A 187 12.54 8.16 -13.43
CA ALA A 187 12.20 8.86 -14.68
C ALA A 187 10.78 9.44 -14.64
N ILE A 188 9.81 8.71 -14.07
CA ILE A 188 8.43 9.18 -13.87
C ILE A 188 8.40 10.37 -12.91
N LEU A 189 9.02 10.24 -11.73
CA LEU A 189 9.05 11.32 -10.74
C LEU A 189 9.68 12.61 -11.28
N LYS A 190 10.76 12.50 -12.06
CA LYS A 190 11.42 13.67 -12.68
C LYS A 190 10.55 14.37 -13.73
N ALA A 191 9.57 13.68 -14.31
CA ALA A 191 8.71 14.21 -15.36
C ALA A 191 7.52 15.02 -14.82
N VAL A 192 7.21 14.95 -13.53
CA VAL A 192 6.02 15.61 -12.95
C VAL A 192 6.42 16.86 -12.15
N PRO A 193 5.72 17.99 -12.37
CA PRO A 193 5.98 19.22 -11.62
C PRO A 193 5.29 19.27 -10.26
N HIS A 194 4.20 18.49 -10.07
CA HIS A 194 3.41 18.48 -8.85
C HIS A 194 3.24 17.06 -8.32
N VAL A 195 3.35 16.90 -7.01
CA VAL A 195 3.23 15.60 -6.36
C VAL A 195 2.36 15.73 -5.11
N ILE A 196 1.36 14.87 -4.98
CA ILE A 196 0.57 14.69 -3.77
C ILE A 196 1.18 13.57 -2.95
N GLY A 197 1.46 13.83 -1.68
CA GLY A 197 1.85 12.84 -0.70
C GLY A 197 1.11 13.07 0.60
N ARG A 198 1.38 12.28 1.65
CA ARG A 198 0.57 12.28 2.87
C ARG A 198 1.35 12.07 4.16
N THR A 199 2.66 11.91 4.06
CA THR A 199 3.53 11.69 5.21
C THR A 199 4.77 12.59 5.13
N ASP A 200 5.37 12.88 6.27
CA ASP A 200 6.65 13.58 6.27
C ASP A 200 7.76 12.78 5.58
N TRP A 201 7.65 11.45 5.65
CA TRP A 201 8.61 10.56 5.01
C TRP A 201 8.59 10.68 3.46
N ASP A 202 7.41 10.64 2.83
CA ASP A 202 7.34 10.77 1.37
C ASP A 202 7.66 12.20 0.92
N ARG A 203 7.34 13.22 1.71
CA ARG A 203 7.74 14.61 1.45
C ARG A 203 9.26 14.79 1.47
N GLN A 204 9.94 14.22 2.48
CA GLN A 204 11.41 14.25 2.59
C GLN A 204 12.07 13.45 1.46
N ALA A 205 11.53 12.28 1.13
CA ALA A 205 12.01 11.46 0.04
C ALA A 205 11.88 12.18 -1.32
N LEU A 206 10.73 12.83 -1.56
CA LEU A 206 10.50 13.60 -2.78
C LEU A 206 11.50 14.75 -2.93
N ALA A 207 11.82 15.45 -1.85
CA ALA A 207 12.79 16.55 -1.87
C ALA A 207 14.19 16.11 -2.38
N VAL A 208 14.49 14.80 -2.27
CA VAL A 208 15.74 14.21 -2.80
C VAL A 208 15.53 13.65 -4.22
N LEU A 209 14.40 12.97 -4.46
CA LEU A 209 14.14 12.29 -5.74
C LEU A 209 13.76 13.27 -6.87
N ASN A 210 13.01 14.32 -6.53
CA ASN A 210 12.66 15.42 -7.45
C ASN A 210 12.56 16.75 -6.69
N PRO A 211 13.69 17.43 -6.43
CA PRO A 211 13.72 18.69 -5.67
C PRO A 211 13.02 19.87 -6.38
N LYS A 212 12.64 19.69 -7.66
CA LYS A 212 11.93 20.73 -8.44
C LYS A 212 10.40 20.58 -8.34
N ALA A 213 9.91 19.44 -7.85
CA ALA A 213 8.47 19.24 -7.75
C ALA A 213 7.88 20.01 -6.55
N THR A 214 6.70 20.57 -6.77
CA THR A 214 5.90 21.12 -5.68
C THR A 214 5.16 19.99 -4.97
N TYR A 215 5.37 19.86 -3.67
CA TYR A 215 4.66 18.89 -2.84
C TYR A 215 3.34 19.47 -2.35
N HIS A 216 2.27 18.69 -2.49
CA HIS A 216 0.94 18.96 -1.94
C HIS A 216 0.60 17.87 -0.93
N TYR A 217 -0.05 18.22 0.16
CA TYR A 217 -0.63 17.24 1.07
C TYR A 217 -1.97 16.74 0.52
N GLY A 218 -2.24 15.44 0.60
CA GLY A 218 -3.52 14.83 0.23
C GLY A 218 -3.77 13.53 0.97
N GLY A 219 -4.86 13.48 1.71
CA GLY A 219 -5.25 12.33 2.53
C GLY A 219 -5.81 11.15 1.74
N GLU A 220 -6.14 10.08 2.46
CA GLU A 220 -6.76 8.86 1.93
C GLU A 220 -8.14 8.67 2.53
N ILE A 221 -9.16 8.44 1.69
CA ILE A 221 -10.48 8.00 2.13
C ILE A 221 -10.44 6.48 2.27
N LEU A 222 -10.56 6.01 3.49
CA LEU A 222 -10.58 4.58 3.79
C LEU A 222 -11.94 3.96 3.47
N ARG A 223 -12.07 2.63 3.61
CA ARG A 223 -13.30 1.91 3.28
C ARG A 223 -14.42 2.26 4.25
N ASP A 224 -15.63 2.48 3.73
CA ASP A 224 -16.79 3.03 4.47
C ASP A 224 -17.09 2.32 5.79
N VAL A 225 -16.99 1.01 5.82
CA VAL A 225 -17.36 0.19 7.00
C VAL A 225 -16.54 0.50 8.25
N PHE A 226 -15.31 1.06 8.11
CA PHE A 226 -14.47 1.39 9.25
C PHE A 226 -14.83 2.72 9.92
N TYR A 227 -15.58 3.59 9.24
CA TYR A 227 -16.10 4.83 9.84
C TYR A 227 -17.31 4.59 10.75
N GLU A 228 -17.99 3.45 10.62
CA GLU A 228 -19.16 3.14 11.43
C GLU A 228 -18.80 3.19 12.92
N LYS A 229 -19.64 3.87 13.70
CA LYS A 229 -19.49 3.88 15.16
C LYS A 229 -20.06 2.57 15.71
N LYS A 230 -19.19 1.70 16.16
CA LYS A 230 -19.55 0.45 16.87
C LYS A 230 -18.73 0.35 18.14
N ASP A 231 -19.34 -0.20 19.18
CA ASP A 231 -18.64 -0.43 20.43
C ASP A 231 -17.69 -1.62 20.31
N ARG A 232 -16.53 -1.48 20.91
CA ARG A 232 -15.55 -2.56 21.00
C ARG A 232 -16.09 -3.71 21.83
N GLN A 233 -15.95 -4.93 21.31
CA GLN A 233 -16.39 -6.17 21.92
C GLN A 233 -15.18 -7.04 22.28
N MET A 234 -14.18 -6.46 22.98
CA MET A 234 -12.96 -7.19 23.34
C MET A 234 -13.29 -8.55 23.97
N SER A 235 -12.58 -9.59 23.53
CA SER A 235 -12.68 -10.91 24.12
C SER A 235 -12.43 -10.84 25.64
N LYS A 236 -13.26 -11.53 26.40
CA LYS A 236 -13.12 -11.64 27.86
C LYS A 236 -12.23 -12.80 28.28
N ASP A 237 -12.13 -13.82 27.42
CA ASP A 237 -11.44 -15.07 27.75
C ASP A 237 -9.93 -14.93 27.64
N ARG A 238 -9.46 -14.37 26.52
CA ARG A 238 -8.04 -14.13 26.28
C ARG A 238 -7.82 -12.94 25.34
N PRO A 239 -6.66 -12.26 25.44
CA PRO A 239 -6.31 -11.17 24.52
C PRO A 239 -6.27 -11.62 23.07
N VAL A 240 -6.83 -10.79 22.18
CA VAL A 240 -6.81 -11.02 20.73
C VAL A 240 -5.95 -9.96 20.06
N ILE A 241 -4.96 -10.38 19.31
CA ILE A 241 -4.12 -9.52 18.48
C ILE A 241 -4.54 -9.72 17.02
N THR A 242 -4.75 -8.64 16.29
CA THR A 242 -5.04 -8.72 14.85
C THR A 242 -3.95 -8.03 14.04
N THR A 243 -3.57 -8.66 12.94
CA THR A 243 -2.63 -8.13 11.93
C THR A 243 -3.20 -8.37 10.54
N THR A 244 -3.02 -7.42 9.64
CA THR A 244 -3.21 -7.65 8.20
C THR A 244 -1.87 -7.59 7.51
N ILE A 245 -1.55 -8.63 6.76
CA ILE A 245 -0.26 -8.76 6.10
C ILE A 245 -0.46 -9.43 4.74
N SER A 246 0.36 -9.04 3.78
CA SER A 246 0.47 -9.71 2.48
C SER A 246 1.93 -10.00 2.19
N PHE A 247 2.19 -10.90 1.25
CA PHE A 247 3.50 -10.91 0.61
C PHE A 247 3.74 -9.54 -0.06
N PRO A 248 4.88 -8.93 0.02
CA PRO A 248 6.23 -9.51 0.08
C PRO A 248 6.88 -9.50 1.48
N THR A 249 8.14 -9.96 1.51
CA THR A 249 8.94 -10.21 2.72
C THR A 249 9.08 -9.00 3.64
N TYR A 250 9.15 -7.78 3.09
CA TYR A 250 9.28 -6.55 3.88
C TYR A 250 8.04 -6.25 4.75
N LYS A 251 6.96 -7.01 4.62
CA LYS A 251 5.79 -6.88 5.50
C LYS A 251 6.01 -7.48 6.90
N GLY A 252 7.15 -8.16 7.15
CA GLY A 252 7.61 -8.49 8.49
C GLY A 252 6.90 -9.66 9.15
N TYR A 253 6.58 -10.73 8.41
CA TYR A 253 6.01 -11.93 9.02
C TYR A 253 6.97 -12.60 10.02
N ASP A 254 8.28 -12.50 9.81
CA ASP A 254 9.30 -12.94 10.77
C ASP A 254 9.24 -12.18 12.09
N VAL A 255 8.89 -10.89 12.06
CA VAL A 255 8.69 -10.09 13.28
C VAL A 255 7.49 -10.60 14.07
N ILE A 256 6.37 -10.93 13.39
CA ILE A 256 5.20 -11.53 14.04
C ILE A 256 5.58 -12.83 14.76
N LEU A 257 6.33 -13.72 14.09
CA LEU A 257 6.76 -14.99 14.67
C LEU A 257 7.66 -14.77 15.90
N LYS A 258 8.63 -13.85 15.82
CA LYS A 258 9.55 -13.54 16.93
C LYS A 258 8.81 -12.94 18.14
N VAL A 259 7.93 -11.98 17.90
CA VAL A 259 7.14 -11.35 18.97
C VAL A 259 6.19 -12.36 19.62
N ALA A 260 5.50 -13.18 18.81
CA ALA A 260 4.62 -14.23 19.35
C ALA A 260 5.40 -15.26 20.18
N ASN A 261 6.62 -15.62 19.78
CA ASN A 261 7.49 -16.51 20.53
C ASN A 261 7.85 -15.91 21.91
N ILE A 262 8.23 -14.64 21.96
CA ILE A 262 8.56 -13.95 23.22
C ILE A 262 7.32 -13.92 24.12
N LEU A 263 6.17 -13.48 23.60
CA LEU A 263 4.93 -13.40 24.39
C LEU A 263 4.50 -14.76 24.96
N LYS A 264 4.57 -15.82 24.15
CA LYS A 264 4.12 -17.15 24.59
C LYS A 264 5.12 -17.85 25.48
N ASN A 265 6.38 -17.96 25.05
CA ASN A 265 7.35 -18.86 25.67
C ASN A 265 8.23 -18.18 26.74
N GLU A 266 8.42 -16.87 26.67
CA GLU A 266 9.25 -16.15 27.66
C GLU A 266 8.37 -15.41 28.68
N VAL A 267 7.29 -14.76 28.20
CA VAL A 267 6.33 -14.04 29.07
C VAL A 267 5.27 -14.99 29.67
N GLY A 268 4.99 -16.14 29.03
CA GLY A 268 3.95 -17.08 29.45
C GLY A 268 2.53 -16.58 29.20
N LEU A 269 2.34 -15.67 28.23
CA LEU A 269 1.04 -15.09 27.94
C LEU A 269 0.19 -16.04 27.08
N ASP A 270 -1.06 -16.28 27.50
CA ASP A 270 -2.06 -16.90 26.64
C ASP A 270 -2.80 -15.84 25.83
N PHE A 271 -2.71 -15.90 24.51
CA PHE A 271 -3.31 -14.97 23.57
C PHE A 271 -3.76 -15.70 22.29
N GLU A 272 -4.58 -15.02 21.51
CA GLU A 272 -4.91 -15.39 20.13
C GLU A 272 -4.37 -14.33 19.18
N TRP A 273 -3.67 -14.73 18.10
CA TRP A 273 -3.18 -13.81 17.08
C TRP A 273 -3.76 -14.14 15.72
N ASN A 274 -4.66 -13.31 15.23
CA ASN A 274 -5.31 -13.48 13.93
C ASN A 274 -4.57 -12.69 12.85
N VAL A 275 -4.04 -13.40 11.86
CA VAL A 275 -3.30 -12.79 10.72
C VAL A 275 -4.12 -12.95 9.46
N TYR A 276 -4.57 -11.82 8.92
CA TYR A 276 -5.36 -11.74 7.69
C TYR A 276 -4.48 -11.38 6.49
N GLY A 277 -4.80 -11.92 5.33
CA GLY A 277 -4.15 -11.66 4.06
C GLY A 277 -3.52 -12.90 3.42
N ASN A 278 -2.84 -12.70 2.31
CA ASN A 278 -2.16 -13.78 1.59
C ASN A 278 -0.75 -13.98 2.17
N VAL A 279 -0.66 -14.71 3.27
CA VAL A 279 0.61 -15.06 3.93
C VAL A 279 1.19 -16.31 3.28
N GLN A 280 2.49 -16.27 2.97
CA GLN A 280 3.27 -17.44 2.55
C GLN A 280 4.29 -17.75 3.64
N PRO A 281 3.93 -18.55 4.65
CA PRO A 281 4.69 -18.66 5.90
C PRO A 281 6.00 -19.42 5.74
N GLU A 282 6.10 -20.35 4.77
CA GLU A 282 7.12 -21.41 4.72
C GLU A 282 8.54 -20.86 4.73
N PHE A 283 8.79 -19.76 3.98
CA PHE A 283 10.14 -19.20 3.89
C PHE A 283 10.56 -18.56 5.22
N MET A 284 9.70 -17.74 5.82
CA MET A 284 10.00 -17.05 7.08
C MET A 284 10.03 -18.00 8.26
N GLU A 285 9.18 -19.02 8.28
CA GLU A 285 9.21 -20.07 9.30
C GLU A 285 10.50 -20.89 9.23
N LYS A 286 10.94 -21.25 8.02
CA LYS A 286 12.23 -21.92 7.83
C LYS A 286 13.41 -21.05 8.26
N HIS A 287 13.33 -19.74 7.96
CA HIS A 287 14.39 -18.77 8.30
C HIS A 287 14.49 -18.56 9.81
N THR A 288 13.35 -18.41 10.51
CA THR A 288 13.32 -18.15 11.94
C THR A 288 13.39 -19.42 12.80
N GLY A 289 13.10 -20.60 12.24
CA GLY A 289 12.91 -21.84 12.99
C GLY A 289 11.59 -21.89 13.78
N LEU A 290 10.75 -20.88 13.66
CA LEU A 290 9.49 -20.73 14.39
C LEU A 290 8.29 -21.16 13.54
N LYS A 291 7.27 -21.76 14.14
CA LYS A 291 6.05 -22.22 13.47
C LYS A 291 4.82 -21.55 14.05
N HIS A 292 4.00 -20.92 13.18
CA HIS A 292 2.78 -20.23 13.62
C HIS A 292 1.83 -21.12 14.43
N GLU A 293 1.68 -22.40 14.06
CA GLU A 293 0.82 -23.37 14.75
C GLU A 293 1.21 -23.56 16.22
N LYS A 294 2.51 -23.37 16.54
CA LYS A 294 3.04 -23.48 17.92
C LYS A 294 2.99 -22.17 18.70
N LEU A 295 2.60 -21.06 18.06
CA LEU A 295 2.71 -19.69 18.61
C LEU A 295 1.37 -18.98 18.76
N ASN A 296 0.25 -19.71 18.83
CA ASN A 296 -1.11 -19.15 18.94
C ASN A 296 -1.47 -18.19 17.78
N ILE A 297 -0.84 -18.36 16.61
CA ILE A 297 -1.09 -17.57 15.40
C ILE A 297 -2.03 -18.33 14.47
N ASN A 298 -3.12 -17.69 14.08
CA ASN A 298 -4.11 -18.21 13.15
C ASN A 298 -4.02 -17.46 11.81
N LEU A 299 -3.66 -18.13 10.74
CA LEU A 299 -3.68 -17.58 9.39
C LEU A 299 -5.11 -17.64 8.85
N LYS A 300 -5.77 -16.49 8.73
CA LYS A 300 -7.20 -16.36 8.35
C LYS A 300 -7.43 -16.20 6.85
N GLY A 301 -6.36 -16.04 6.05
CA GLY A 301 -6.51 -15.74 4.63
C GLY A 301 -7.04 -14.33 4.34
N VAL A 302 -7.42 -14.08 3.09
CA VAL A 302 -7.99 -12.80 2.66
C VAL A 302 -9.42 -12.68 3.17
N ALA A 303 -9.76 -11.53 3.76
CA ALA A 303 -11.07 -11.25 4.33
C ALA A 303 -11.73 -10.02 3.68
N SER A 304 -13.06 -9.96 3.71
CA SER A 304 -13.79 -8.75 3.34
C SER A 304 -13.56 -7.64 4.37
N ALA A 305 -13.92 -6.41 4.02
CA ALA A 305 -13.79 -5.27 4.90
C ALA A 305 -14.64 -5.42 6.17
N GLU A 306 -15.84 -6.00 6.05
CA GLU A 306 -16.76 -6.25 7.15
C GLU A 306 -16.20 -7.28 8.12
N VAL A 307 -15.68 -8.40 7.61
CA VAL A 307 -15.05 -9.45 8.44
C VAL A 307 -13.84 -8.89 9.18
N LEU A 308 -13.02 -8.07 8.51
CA LEU A 308 -11.85 -7.44 9.13
C LEU A 308 -12.28 -6.44 10.22
N ARG A 309 -13.27 -5.57 9.94
CA ARG A 309 -13.82 -4.65 10.94
C ARG A 309 -14.32 -5.42 12.17
N ASP A 310 -15.10 -6.48 11.98
CA ASP A 310 -15.68 -7.25 13.07
C ASP A 310 -14.60 -7.99 13.87
N SER A 311 -13.52 -8.41 13.23
CA SER A 311 -12.34 -8.96 13.91
C SER A 311 -11.64 -7.87 14.73
N LEU A 312 -11.44 -6.68 14.18
CA LEU A 312 -10.83 -5.55 14.90
C LEU A 312 -11.65 -5.17 16.14
N LEU A 313 -12.98 -5.11 16.05
CA LEU A 313 -13.84 -4.80 17.20
C LEU A 313 -13.67 -5.77 18.37
N LYS A 314 -13.31 -7.04 18.11
CA LYS A 314 -13.03 -8.07 19.10
C LYS A 314 -11.58 -8.04 19.58
N SER A 315 -10.71 -7.31 18.92
CA SER A 315 -9.26 -7.30 19.20
C SER A 315 -8.92 -6.42 20.41
N THR A 316 -7.92 -6.85 21.16
CA THR A 316 -7.27 -6.06 22.18
C THR A 316 -6.43 -4.95 21.55
N LEU A 317 -5.70 -5.26 20.48
CA LEU A 317 -4.88 -4.32 19.73
C LEU A 317 -4.69 -4.78 18.28
N TYR A 318 -4.27 -3.84 17.43
CA TYR A 318 -3.77 -4.12 16.09
C TYR A 318 -2.25 -4.04 16.07
N PHE A 319 -1.59 -5.06 15.52
CA PHE A 319 -0.14 -5.11 15.37
C PHE A 319 0.28 -4.92 13.92
N HIS A 320 1.25 -4.03 13.68
CA HIS A 320 1.82 -3.76 12.37
C HIS A 320 3.33 -3.99 12.38
N SER A 321 3.83 -4.84 11.46
CA SER A 321 5.18 -5.42 11.49
C SER A 321 6.11 -5.04 10.35
N SER A 322 5.66 -4.23 9.39
CA SER A 322 6.40 -3.96 8.16
C SER A 322 7.77 -3.33 8.40
N TYR A 323 8.73 -3.63 7.55
CA TYR A 323 10.07 -3.01 7.53
C TYR A 323 10.08 -1.67 6.79
N VAL A 324 9.10 -1.40 5.95
CA VAL A 324 8.89 -0.13 5.26
C VAL A 324 7.42 0.05 4.91
N GLU A 325 6.91 1.25 5.08
CA GLU A 325 5.56 1.68 4.69
C GLU A 325 5.56 3.17 4.36
N ASN A 326 4.62 3.60 3.53
CA ASN A 326 4.31 5.02 3.43
C ASN A 326 3.18 5.37 4.43
N SER A 327 1.94 5.06 4.06
CA SER A 327 0.76 5.31 4.87
C SER A 327 -0.11 4.04 4.85
N PRO A 328 0.13 3.09 5.80
CA PRO A 328 -0.58 1.81 5.78
C PRO A 328 -2.07 1.97 6.11
N ASN A 329 -2.94 1.75 5.13
CA ASN A 329 -4.40 1.83 5.29
C ASN A 329 -4.89 0.99 6.47
N SER A 330 -4.29 -0.16 6.71
CA SER A 330 -4.65 -1.06 7.79
C SER A 330 -4.45 -0.46 9.19
N VAL A 331 -3.44 0.41 9.36
CA VAL A 331 -3.26 1.20 10.60
C VAL A 331 -4.37 2.23 10.73
N GLY A 332 -4.67 2.97 9.66
CA GLY A 332 -5.77 3.93 9.64
C GLY A 332 -7.13 3.29 9.91
N GLU A 333 -7.40 2.13 9.31
CA GLU A 333 -8.63 1.35 9.53
C GLU A 333 -8.77 0.88 10.98
N ALA A 334 -7.68 0.37 11.59
CA ALA A 334 -7.68 -0.01 13.00
C ALA A 334 -7.94 1.20 13.91
N GLN A 335 -7.32 2.35 13.60
CA GLN A 335 -7.55 3.59 14.33
C GLN A 335 -8.99 4.10 14.18
N LEU A 336 -9.59 4.03 12.97
CA LEU A 336 -11.00 4.40 12.76
C LEU A 336 -11.97 3.54 13.56
N VAL A 337 -11.66 2.26 13.76
CA VAL A 337 -12.44 1.36 14.62
C VAL A 337 -12.24 1.67 16.11
N GLY A 338 -11.20 2.41 16.46
CA GLY A 338 -10.88 2.76 17.84
C GLY A 338 -10.02 1.71 18.55
N ILE A 339 -9.19 0.99 17.80
CA ILE A 339 -8.28 -0.03 18.32
C ILE A 339 -6.89 0.58 18.49
N PRO A 340 -6.22 0.42 19.65
CA PRO A 340 -4.85 0.86 19.80
C PRO A 340 -3.93 0.07 18.87
N VAL A 341 -2.94 0.74 18.31
CA VAL A 341 -2.00 0.19 17.35
C VAL A 341 -0.62 0.06 17.99
N VAL A 342 0.03 -1.09 17.81
CA VAL A 342 1.48 -1.26 18.03
C VAL A 342 2.12 -1.44 16.67
N ALA A 343 2.87 -0.43 16.21
CA ALA A 343 3.43 -0.40 14.86
C ALA A 343 4.95 -0.27 14.85
N SER A 344 5.57 -0.88 13.85
CA SER A 344 6.99 -0.62 13.57
C SER A 344 7.21 0.85 13.20
N ARG A 345 8.24 1.48 13.77
CA ARG A 345 8.65 2.86 13.46
C ARG A 345 9.44 2.86 12.17
N VAL A 346 8.74 2.92 11.04
CA VAL A 346 9.34 2.86 9.70
C VAL A 346 8.59 3.74 8.72
N GLY A 347 9.31 4.34 7.78
CA GLY A 347 8.71 5.15 6.73
C GLY A 347 7.77 6.23 7.28
N GLY A 348 6.54 6.25 6.79
CA GLY A 348 5.52 7.23 7.19
C GLY A 348 4.66 6.83 8.39
N THR A 349 4.97 5.74 9.11
CA THR A 349 4.17 5.32 10.27
C THR A 349 4.16 6.35 11.40
N ASP A 350 5.24 7.15 11.56
CA ASP A 350 5.31 8.25 12.52
C ASP A 350 4.27 9.37 12.22
N SER A 351 3.89 9.53 10.95
CA SER A 351 2.83 10.49 10.56
C SER A 351 1.42 9.97 10.89
N MET A 352 1.27 8.69 11.20
CA MET A 352 -0.02 8.06 11.50
C MET A 352 -0.22 7.74 12.98
N VAL A 353 0.86 7.42 13.69
CA VAL A 353 0.81 6.96 15.08
C VAL A 353 1.63 7.91 15.97
N GLU A 354 0.94 8.64 16.82
CA GLU A 354 1.59 9.42 17.89
C GLU A 354 1.92 8.47 19.06
N HIS A 355 3.23 8.24 19.26
CA HIS A 355 3.72 7.32 20.29
C HIS A 355 3.23 7.66 21.69
N GLY A 356 2.58 6.70 22.36
CA GLY A 356 2.00 6.86 23.69
C GLY A 356 0.65 7.58 23.75
N LYS A 357 0.13 8.07 22.60
CA LYS A 357 -1.16 8.78 22.54
C LYS A 357 -2.20 8.05 21.68
N THR A 358 -1.83 7.64 20.45
CA THR A 358 -2.73 6.95 19.51
C THR A 358 -2.30 5.52 19.23
N GLY A 359 -1.24 5.09 19.88
CA GLY A 359 -0.61 3.78 19.74
C GLY A 359 0.83 3.80 20.21
N PHE A 360 1.54 2.72 20.00
CA PHE A 360 2.95 2.61 20.30
C PHE A 360 3.76 2.31 19.05
N LEU A 361 4.93 2.96 18.95
CA LEU A 361 5.91 2.72 17.88
C LEU A 361 7.12 1.99 18.47
N TYR A 362 7.56 0.94 17.79
CA TYR A 362 8.73 0.16 18.19
C TYR A 362 9.76 0.06 17.04
N PRO A 363 11.06 -0.06 17.34
CA PRO A 363 12.07 -0.34 16.31
C PRO A 363 11.80 -1.71 15.67
N VAL A 364 11.66 -1.79 14.34
CA VAL A 364 11.26 -3.03 13.64
C VAL A 364 12.20 -4.22 13.89
N THR A 365 13.45 -3.95 14.26
CA THR A 365 14.47 -4.96 14.58
C THR A 365 14.44 -5.40 16.05
N ASP A 366 13.55 -4.80 16.87
CA ASP A 366 13.47 -5.09 18.30
C ASP A 366 12.12 -5.73 18.69
N PRO A 367 12.02 -7.06 18.63
CA PRO A 367 10.78 -7.77 18.98
C PRO A 367 10.46 -7.71 20.48
N TYR A 368 11.45 -7.46 21.35
CA TYR A 368 11.21 -7.33 22.81
C TYR A 368 10.46 -6.05 23.14
N ILE A 369 10.81 -4.94 22.53
CA ILE A 369 10.08 -3.69 22.71
C ILE A 369 8.66 -3.79 22.13
N ALA A 370 8.48 -4.49 21.01
CA ALA A 370 7.15 -4.79 20.49
C ALA A 370 6.32 -5.61 21.49
N ALA A 371 6.89 -6.70 22.04
CA ALA A 371 6.25 -7.55 23.05
C ALA A 371 5.93 -6.75 24.33
N TYR A 372 6.80 -5.85 24.76
CA TYR A 372 6.57 -4.95 25.91
C TYR A 372 5.31 -4.09 25.71
N TYR A 373 5.16 -3.42 24.55
CA TYR A 373 3.99 -2.57 24.29
C TYR A 373 2.71 -3.37 24.14
N ILE A 374 2.79 -4.57 23.54
CA ILE A 374 1.65 -5.50 23.48
C ILE A 374 1.20 -5.88 24.89
N LYS A 375 2.14 -6.34 25.74
CA LYS A 375 1.86 -6.70 27.13
C LYS A 375 1.28 -5.53 27.92
N ARG A 376 1.85 -4.33 27.80
CA ARG A 376 1.37 -3.10 28.45
C ARG A 376 -0.10 -2.82 28.11
N LEU A 377 -0.49 -2.93 26.83
CA LEU A 377 -1.88 -2.73 26.41
C LEU A 377 -2.83 -3.83 26.85
N ILE A 378 -2.32 -5.04 27.07
CA ILE A 378 -3.10 -6.15 27.62
C ILE A 378 -3.33 -5.97 29.12
N ASP A 379 -2.28 -5.62 29.86
CA ASP A 379 -2.31 -5.49 31.32
C ASP A 379 -3.10 -4.25 31.77
N ASN A 380 -3.06 -3.16 30.97
CA ASN A 380 -3.72 -1.90 31.32
C ASN A 380 -4.91 -1.62 30.40
N LYS A 381 -6.07 -2.10 30.80
CA LYS A 381 -7.31 -1.97 30.03
C LYS A 381 -7.78 -0.51 29.90
N GLU A 382 -7.56 0.32 30.91
CA GLU A 382 -7.93 1.74 30.88
C GLU A 382 -7.10 2.50 29.86
N GLU A 383 -5.79 2.32 29.86
CA GLU A 383 -4.88 2.90 28.89
C GLU A 383 -5.20 2.42 27.48
N ASN A 384 -5.49 1.12 27.31
CA ASN A 384 -5.89 0.54 26.03
C ASN A 384 -7.13 1.24 25.46
N MET A 385 -8.16 1.43 26.27
CA MET A 385 -9.40 2.09 25.86
C MET A 385 -9.17 3.58 25.57
N ALA A 386 -8.37 4.28 26.38
CA ALA A 386 -8.06 5.68 26.19
C ALA A 386 -7.28 5.93 24.89
N ILE A 387 -6.24 5.13 24.63
CA ILE A 387 -5.45 5.19 23.40
C ILE A 387 -6.31 4.89 22.18
N GLY A 388 -7.14 3.85 22.22
CA GLY A 388 -8.02 3.50 21.11
C GLY A 388 -9.04 4.61 20.79
N LYS A 389 -9.65 5.21 21.83
CA LYS A 389 -10.54 6.35 21.66
C LYS A 389 -9.82 7.54 21.01
N LYS A 390 -8.63 7.90 21.51
CA LYS A 390 -7.84 9.01 20.97
C LYS A 390 -7.40 8.75 19.53
N ALA A 391 -7.01 7.50 19.21
CA ALA A 391 -6.68 7.08 17.85
C ALA A 391 -7.85 7.30 16.89
N ARG A 392 -9.07 6.93 17.30
CA ARG A 392 -10.28 7.16 16.48
C ARG A 392 -10.57 8.64 16.26
N GLU A 393 -10.48 9.47 17.29
CA GLU A 393 -10.69 10.92 17.18
C GLU A 393 -9.78 11.53 16.10
N ILE A 394 -8.48 11.21 16.16
CA ILE A 394 -7.51 11.74 15.19
C ILE A 394 -7.71 11.13 13.81
N ALA A 395 -8.00 9.83 13.72
CA ALA A 395 -8.23 9.17 12.44
C ALA A 395 -9.47 9.70 11.70
N LEU A 396 -10.56 10.04 12.42
CA LEU A 396 -11.75 10.63 11.83
C LEU A 396 -11.47 12.00 11.20
N VAL A 397 -10.58 12.80 11.80
CA VAL A 397 -10.15 14.08 11.22
C VAL A 397 -9.22 13.85 10.02
N ARG A 398 -8.21 12.98 10.17
CA ARG A 398 -7.22 12.69 9.11
C ARG A 398 -7.87 12.09 7.86
N HIS A 399 -8.91 11.29 8.02
CA HIS A 399 -9.60 10.60 6.93
C HIS A 399 -10.99 11.18 6.66
N ASP A 400 -11.22 12.47 6.99
CA ASP A 400 -12.49 13.12 6.69
C ASP A 400 -12.70 13.21 5.18
N LYS A 401 -13.76 12.58 4.71
CA LYS A 401 -14.04 12.40 3.29
C LYS A 401 -14.22 13.72 2.54
N ARG A 402 -14.95 14.67 3.15
CA ARG A 402 -15.26 15.97 2.55
C ARG A 402 -14.01 16.82 2.47
N GLN A 403 -13.22 16.82 3.55
CA GLN A 403 -11.97 17.57 3.60
C GLN A 403 -10.97 17.06 2.57
N ILE A 404 -10.81 15.73 2.43
CA ILE A 404 -9.88 15.12 1.48
C ILE A 404 -10.27 15.45 0.03
N VAL A 405 -11.56 15.37 -0.33
CA VAL A 405 -12.00 15.74 -1.68
C VAL A 405 -11.82 17.23 -1.92
N LYS A 406 -12.12 18.07 -0.93
CA LYS A 406 -11.90 19.51 -1.02
C LYS A 406 -10.42 19.83 -1.28
N GLU A 407 -9.51 19.25 -0.50
CA GLU A 407 -8.05 19.42 -0.67
C GLU A 407 -7.60 18.97 -2.07
N LEU A 408 -8.12 17.84 -2.57
CA LEU A 408 -7.82 17.37 -3.92
C LEU A 408 -8.29 18.35 -4.99
N LEU A 409 -9.50 18.90 -4.87
CA LEU A 409 -10.03 19.89 -5.79
C LEU A 409 -9.25 21.22 -5.72
N ASP A 410 -8.85 21.64 -4.51
CA ASP A 410 -8.00 22.83 -4.31
C ASP A 410 -6.64 22.65 -5.01
N VAL A 411 -6.03 21.46 -4.95
CA VAL A 411 -4.81 21.14 -5.70
C VAL A 411 -5.06 21.24 -7.21
N TYR A 412 -6.17 20.69 -7.71
CA TYR A 412 -6.49 20.79 -9.15
C TYR A 412 -6.63 22.25 -9.62
N GLU A 413 -7.33 23.08 -8.86
CA GLU A 413 -7.47 24.50 -9.20
C GLU A 413 -6.13 25.27 -9.10
N GLN A 414 -5.26 24.89 -8.16
CA GLN A 414 -3.95 25.50 -8.01
C GLN A 414 -3.01 25.19 -9.17
N ILE A 415 -2.99 23.93 -9.64
CA ILE A 415 -2.08 23.52 -10.73
C ILE A 415 -2.58 23.91 -12.12
N LYS A 416 -3.86 24.25 -12.26
CA LYS A 416 -4.48 24.70 -13.51
C LYS A 416 -4.11 26.15 -13.87
N LYS A 417 -3.75 26.93 -12.87
CA LYS A 417 -3.31 28.34 -13.04
C LYS A 417 -1.92 28.42 -13.65
#